data_5b1f03a85603fedac82582c75ecb967c
#
_entry.id   5b1f03a85603fedac82582c75ecb967c
#
_cell.length_a   1.000
_cell.length_b   1.000
_cell.length_c   1.000
_cell.angle_alpha   90.00
_cell.angle_beta   90.00
_cell.angle_gamma   90.00
#
_symmetry.space_group_name_H-M   'P 1'
#
loop_
_entity.id
_entity.type
_entity.pdbx_description
1 polymer ?
#
loop_
_entity_poly.entity_id
_entity_poly.type
_entity_poly.pdbx_seq_one_letter_code
_entity_poly.pdbx_strand_id
1 'polypeptide(L)'
;MLLAWPFLVWFGLTLNGLHWLLPAMALLLIVRLRQARKKSGPMRFVMQSVALAGIVLCVASALLKTHQLLLFWPVIVNLVMLTVFGGSLWTAMPLVERLARLQDPNLPPEGVRYTRRVTQIWCAFFVLNGAIALFTAVYGDMRLWTAWNGMIAYLLMGMLMGGEWLVRRRIIKRETQ
;
A
#
# COMPACT_ATOMS: atom_id res chain seq x y z
N MET A 1 -2.30 -8.33 -7.79
CA MET A 1 -1.35 -9.20 -7.05
C MET A 1 -1.18 -8.83 -5.57
N LEU A 2 -1.16 -7.56 -5.17
CA LEU A 2 -1.19 -7.19 -3.73
C LEU A 2 -2.46 -7.68 -3.03
N LEU A 3 -3.59 -7.72 -3.75
CA LEU A 3 -4.88 -8.23 -3.28
C LEU A 3 -4.87 -9.72 -2.91
N ALA A 4 -4.03 -10.52 -3.55
CA ALA A 4 -3.96 -11.96 -3.32
C ALA A 4 -3.05 -12.35 -2.13
N TRP A 5 -2.24 -11.41 -1.60
CA TRP A 5 -1.27 -11.68 -0.55
C TRP A 5 -1.87 -12.32 0.71
N PRO A 6 -2.93 -11.76 1.34
CA PRO A 6 -3.50 -12.36 2.53
C PRO A 6 -4.04 -13.77 2.31
N PHE A 7 -4.62 -14.00 1.11
CA PHE A 7 -5.13 -15.33 0.74
C PHE A 7 -3.99 -16.32 0.49
N LEU A 8 -2.89 -15.90 -0.12
CA LEU A 8 -1.70 -16.74 -0.31
C LEU A 8 -1.07 -17.12 1.02
N VAL A 9 -0.97 -16.18 1.97
CA VAL A 9 -0.47 -16.45 3.32
C VAL A 9 -1.40 -17.42 4.05
N TRP A 10 -2.72 -17.16 4.02
CA TRP A 10 -3.71 -18.04 4.64
C TRP A 10 -3.65 -19.46 4.05
N PHE A 11 -3.62 -19.60 2.74
CA PHE A 11 -3.57 -20.88 2.03
C PHE A 11 -2.24 -21.62 2.32
N GLY A 12 -1.12 -20.90 2.32
CA GLY A 12 0.19 -21.48 2.62
C GLY A 12 0.32 -21.98 4.06
N LEU A 13 -0.28 -21.26 5.02
CA LEU A 13 -0.29 -21.66 6.42
C LEU A 13 -1.21 -22.85 6.68
N THR A 14 -2.34 -22.96 5.97
CA THR A 14 -3.30 -24.07 6.15
C THR A 14 -2.85 -25.38 5.52
N LEU A 15 -2.05 -25.34 4.46
CA LEU A 15 -1.64 -26.54 3.71
C LEU A 15 -0.22 -27.04 4.05
N ASN A 16 0.46 -26.52 5.09
CA ASN A 16 1.88 -26.81 5.37
C ASN A 16 2.81 -26.60 4.17
N GLY A 17 2.34 -25.87 3.14
CA GLY A 17 3.04 -25.62 1.87
C GLY A 17 4.06 -24.48 1.92
N LEU A 18 4.47 -24.04 3.11
CA LEU A 18 5.32 -22.89 3.30
C LEU A 18 6.71 -23.00 2.69
N HIS A 19 7.21 -24.21 2.54
CA HIS A 19 8.52 -24.45 1.90
C HIS A 19 8.58 -23.93 0.45
N TRP A 20 7.46 -23.96 -0.26
CA TRP A 20 7.34 -23.46 -1.63
C TRP A 20 6.86 -22.00 -1.69
N LEU A 21 6.09 -21.56 -0.68
CA LEU A 21 5.50 -20.22 -0.65
C LEU A 21 6.58 -19.15 -0.46
N LEU A 22 7.49 -19.32 0.50
CA LEU A 22 8.55 -18.35 0.79
C LEU A 22 9.46 -18.08 -0.43
N PRO A 23 10.02 -19.11 -1.11
CA PRO A 23 10.85 -18.86 -2.29
C PRO A 23 10.03 -18.30 -3.46
N ALA A 24 8.78 -18.69 -3.65
CA ALA A 24 7.92 -18.14 -4.68
C ALA A 24 7.60 -16.65 -4.42
N MET A 25 7.33 -16.29 -3.17
CA MET A 25 7.12 -14.90 -2.76
C MET A 25 8.38 -14.05 -2.92
N ALA A 26 9.54 -14.57 -2.49
CA ALA A 26 10.82 -13.90 -2.65
C ALA A 26 11.13 -13.67 -4.15
N LEU A 27 10.90 -14.68 -5.01
CA LEU A 27 11.09 -14.55 -6.44
C LEU A 27 10.18 -13.48 -7.06
N LEU A 28 8.90 -13.46 -6.70
CA LEU A 28 7.94 -12.44 -7.15
C LEU A 28 8.38 -11.03 -6.74
N LEU A 29 8.89 -10.87 -5.51
CA LEU A 29 9.37 -9.58 -5.01
C LEU A 29 10.67 -9.14 -5.72
N ILE A 30 11.58 -10.08 -6.02
CA ILE A 30 12.79 -9.80 -6.79
C ILE A 30 12.43 -9.37 -8.22
N VAL A 31 11.50 -10.06 -8.88
CA VAL A 31 11.01 -9.67 -10.21
C VAL A 31 10.39 -8.27 -10.17
N ARG A 32 9.59 -7.96 -9.15
CA ARG A 32 9.01 -6.62 -8.95
C ARG A 32 10.08 -5.55 -8.70
N LEU A 33 11.10 -5.86 -7.91
CA LEU A 33 12.22 -4.95 -7.68
C LEU A 33 12.95 -4.64 -8.99
N ARG A 34 13.21 -5.64 -9.83
CA ARG A 34 13.81 -5.48 -11.16
C ARG A 34 12.92 -4.64 -12.09
N GLN A 35 11.60 -4.89 -12.10
CA GLN A 35 10.66 -4.10 -12.90
C GLN A 35 10.56 -2.65 -12.42
N ALA A 36 10.58 -2.42 -11.09
CA ALA A 36 10.57 -1.09 -10.51
C ALA A 36 11.80 -0.26 -10.88
N ARG A 37 12.97 -0.91 -11.07
CA ARG A 37 14.20 -0.23 -11.52
C ARG A 37 14.09 0.32 -12.94
N LYS A 38 13.25 -0.27 -13.79
CA LYS A 38 13.03 0.14 -15.19
C LYS A 38 12.00 1.27 -15.32
N LYS A 39 11.20 1.54 -14.28
CA LYS A 39 10.18 2.59 -14.30
C LYS A 39 10.76 3.91 -13.80
N SER A 40 10.36 5.03 -14.43
CA SER A 40 10.67 6.39 -13.98
C SER A 40 9.44 6.95 -13.25
N GLY A 41 9.65 7.85 -12.26
CA GLY A 41 8.58 8.57 -11.59
C GLY A 41 8.47 8.28 -10.09
N PRO A 42 7.59 9.00 -9.38
CA PRO A 42 7.46 8.95 -7.91
C PRO A 42 7.06 7.57 -7.39
N MET A 43 6.31 6.79 -8.19
CA MET A 43 5.90 5.42 -7.84
C MET A 43 7.03 4.40 -7.83
N ARG A 44 8.17 4.68 -8.48
CA ARG A 44 9.35 3.81 -8.44
C ARG A 44 9.85 3.60 -7.02
N PHE A 45 9.97 4.69 -6.26
CA PHE A 45 10.47 4.63 -4.89
C PHE A 45 9.55 3.79 -3.98
N VAL A 46 8.23 4.00 -4.08
CA VAL A 46 7.23 3.20 -3.35
C VAL A 46 7.36 1.72 -3.66
N MET A 47 7.40 1.39 -4.95
CA MET A 47 7.51 -0.02 -5.38
C MET A 47 8.80 -0.68 -4.92
N GLN A 48 9.92 0.05 -4.92
CA GLN A 48 11.22 -0.45 -4.46
C GLN A 48 11.22 -0.67 -2.95
N SER A 49 10.72 0.30 -2.17
CA SER A 49 10.66 0.21 -0.71
C SER A 49 9.78 -0.96 -0.24
N VAL A 50 8.59 -1.12 -0.85
CA VAL A 50 7.68 -2.23 -0.54
C VAL A 50 8.31 -3.58 -0.92
N ALA A 51 8.94 -3.68 -2.10
CA ALA A 51 9.58 -4.92 -2.53
C ALA A 51 10.76 -5.30 -1.62
N LEU A 52 11.60 -4.32 -1.26
CA LEU A 52 12.74 -4.54 -0.37
C LEU A 52 12.28 -4.99 1.02
N ALA A 53 11.30 -4.31 1.60
CA ALA A 53 10.74 -4.66 2.90
C ALA A 53 10.15 -6.09 2.89
N GLY A 54 9.50 -6.49 1.80
CA GLY A 54 8.98 -7.85 1.64
C GLY A 54 10.08 -8.90 1.54
N ILE A 55 11.16 -8.62 0.83
CA ILE A 55 12.32 -9.52 0.75
C ILE A 55 12.93 -9.70 2.15
N VAL A 56 13.13 -8.61 2.89
CA VAL A 56 13.66 -8.65 4.26
C VAL A 56 12.77 -9.52 5.16
N LEU A 57 11.43 -9.35 5.09
CA LEU A 57 10.50 -10.18 5.86
C LEU A 57 10.58 -11.66 5.49
N CYS A 58 10.63 -11.99 4.20
CA CYS A 58 10.76 -13.37 3.75
C CYS A 58 12.05 -14.00 4.26
N VAL A 59 13.18 -13.28 4.16
CA VAL A 59 14.49 -13.76 4.64
C VAL A 59 14.47 -13.92 6.16
N ALA A 60 13.98 -12.93 6.90
CA ALA A 60 13.86 -12.99 8.36
C ALA A 60 12.96 -14.15 8.80
N SER A 61 11.81 -14.36 8.14
CA SER A 61 10.92 -15.48 8.40
C SER A 61 11.60 -16.85 8.18
N ALA A 62 12.40 -16.96 7.11
CA ALA A 62 13.15 -18.17 6.79
C ALA A 62 14.25 -18.45 7.83
N LEU A 63 15.04 -17.42 8.20
CA LEU A 63 16.15 -17.54 9.17
C LEU A 63 15.65 -17.87 10.58
N LEU A 64 14.58 -17.22 11.03
CA LEU A 64 14.00 -17.40 12.36
C LEU A 64 13.05 -18.63 12.41
N LYS A 65 12.85 -19.31 11.30
CA LYS A 65 11.93 -20.47 11.18
C LYS A 65 10.53 -20.17 11.74
N THR A 66 10.10 -18.92 11.66
CA THR A 66 8.79 -18.46 12.14
C THR A 66 7.99 -17.83 11.03
N HIS A 67 6.75 -18.26 10.89
CA HIS A 67 5.84 -17.78 9.85
C HIS A 67 5.03 -16.58 10.31
N GLN A 68 5.04 -16.30 11.60
CA GLN A 68 4.30 -15.19 12.20
C GLN A 68 4.75 -13.83 11.64
N LEU A 69 6.02 -13.70 11.24
CA LEU A 69 6.53 -12.46 10.62
C LEU A 69 5.80 -12.08 9.33
N LEU A 70 5.27 -13.03 8.59
CA LEU A 70 4.51 -12.75 7.37
C LEU A 70 3.18 -12.03 7.64
N LEU A 71 2.62 -12.18 8.86
CA LEU A 71 1.42 -11.48 9.28
C LEU A 71 1.64 -9.98 9.42
N PHE A 72 2.90 -9.55 9.61
CA PHE A 72 3.25 -8.13 9.70
C PHE A 72 3.42 -7.44 8.33
N TRP A 73 3.29 -8.19 7.22
CA TRP A 73 3.38 -7.61 5.88
C TRP A 73 2.44 -6.43 5.64
N PRO A 74 1.14 -6.48 5.97
CA PRO A 74 0.25 -5.34 5.81
C PRO A 74 0.67 -4.14 6.65
N VAL A 75 1.22 -4.36 7.85
CA VAL A 75 1.74 -3.28 8.72
C VAL A 75 2.87 -2.55 8.02
N ILE A 76 3.84 -3.30 7.47
CA ILE A 76 4.99 -2.73 6.77
C ILE A 76 4.56 -1.96 5.52
N VAL A 77 3.62 -2.51 4.74
CA VAL A 77 3.09 -1.80 3.57
C VAL A 77 2.45 -0.47 3.98
N ASN A 78 1.62 -0.44 5.03
CA ASN A 78 1.01 0.79 5.53
C ASN A 78 2.08 1.79 6.02
N LEU A 79 3.12 1.32 6.72
CA LEU A 79 4.22 2.17 7.19
C LEU A 79 4.99 2.79 6.03
N VAL A 80 5.34 2.01 5.00
CA VAL A 80 6.01 2.51 3.79
C VAL A 80 5.14 3.53 3.08
N MET A 81 3.85 3.25 2.90
CA MET A 81 2.92 4.17 2.26
C MET A 81 2.76 5.46 3.07
N LEU A 82 2.62 5.35 4.40
CA LEU A 82 2.58 6.50 5.29
C LEU A 82 3.85 7.35 5.21
N THR A 83 5.01 6.72 5.18
CA THR A 83 6.30 7.43 5.05
C THR A 83 6.38 8.18 3.72
N VAL A 84 5.97 7.55 2.62
CA VAL A 84 6.02 8.17 1.29
C VAL A 84 4.99 9.28 1.14
N PHE A 85 3.73 9.03 1.51
CA PHE A 85 2.67 10.04 1.43
C PHE A 85 2.90 11.17 2.45
N GLY A 86 3.16 10.80 3.71
CA GLY A 86 3.44 11.77 4.78
C GLY A 86 4.70 12.58 4.50
N GLY A 87 5.80 11.93 4.15
CA GLY A 87 7.04 12.61 3.77
C GLY A 87 6.85 13.58 2.60
N SER A 88 5.97 13.27 1.66
CA SER A 88 5.67 14.17 0.54
C SER A 88 4.97 15.46 0.96
N LEU A 89 4.29 15.50 2.11
CA LEU A 89 3.62 16.70 2.62
C LEU A 89 4.61 17.79 3.04
N TRP A 90 5.85 17.43 3.38
CA TRP A 90 6.94 18.38 3.68
C TRP A 90 7.72 18.82 2.44
N THR A 91 7.37 18.30 1.25
CA THR A 91 7.97 18.77 -0.01
C THR A 91 7.10 19.84 -0.66
N ALA A 92 7.67 20.59 -1.60
CA ALA A 92 6.96 21.62 -2.36
C ALA A 92 5.72 21.06 -3.11
N MET A 93 5.79 19.80 -3.55
CA MET A 93 4.69 19.11 -4.26
C MET A 93 4.38 17.79 -3.56
N PRO A 94 3.24 17.66 -2.85
CA PRO A 94 2.75 16.40 -2.31
C PRO A 94 2.56 15.31 -3.39
N LEU A 95 2.58 14.04 -2.98
CA LEU A 95 2.57 12.92 -3.92
C LEU A 95 1.36 12.93 -4.84
N VAL A 96 0.16 13.18 -4.29
CA VAL A 96 -1.08 13.22 -5.08
C VAL A 96 -1.07 14.39 -6.09
N GLU A 97 -0.48 15.53 -5.73
CA GLU A 97 -0.28 16.64 -6.65
C GLU A 97 0.63 16.26 -7.81
N ARG A 98 1.76 15.59 -7.53
CA ARG A 98 2.66 15.11 -8.60
C ARG A 98 1.94 14.18 -9.57
N LEU A 99 1.07 13.29 -9.05
CA LEU A 99 0.28 12.39 -9.88
C LEU A 99 -0.79 13.13 -10.69
N ALA A 100 -1.44 14.15 -10.09
CA ALA A 100 -2.44 14.97 -10.77
C ALA A 100 -1.80 15.76 -11.91
N ARG A 101 -0.62 16.35 -11.71
CA ARG A 101 0.12 17.10 -12.74
C ARG A 101 0.63 16.26 -13.90
N LEU A 102 0.68 14.92 -13.77
CA LEU A 102 0.93 14.05 -14.92
C LEU A 102 -0.24 14.02 -15.92
N GLN A 103 -1.46 14.34 -15.45
CA GLN A 103 -2.67 14.42 -16.28
C GLN A 103 -2.99 15.86 -16.66
N ASP A 104 -2.76 16.79 -15.75
CA ASP A 104 -2.97 18.22 -15.95
C ASP A 104 -1.76 19.01 -15.40
N PRO A 105 -0.79 19.39 -16.28
CA PRO A 105 0.39 20.14 -15.88
C PRO A 105 0.07 21.52 -15.27
N ASN A 106 -1.05 22.16 -15.67
CA ASN A 106 -1.47 23.49 -15.25
C ASN A 106 -2.54 23.45 -14.16
N LEU A 107 -2.38 22.55 -13.17
CA LEU A 107 -3.31 22.37 -12.07
C LEU A 107 -3.58 23.72 -11.34
N PRO A 108 -4.84 24.17 -11.24
CA PRO A 108 -5.19 25.45 -10.60
C PRO A 108 -4.92 25.41 -9.09
N PRO A 109 -4.81 26.56 -8.40
CA PRO A 109 -4.52 26.63 -6.96
C PRO A 109 -5.52 25.86 -6.08
N GLU A 110 -6.77 25.76 -6.50
CA GLU A 110 -7.80 24.96 -5.81
C GLU A 110 -7.52 23.47 -5.93
N GLY A 111 -7.10 23.00 -7.09
CA GLY A 111 -6.66 21.63 -7.33
C GLY A 111 -5.45 21.25 -6.49
N VAL A 112 -4.49 22.19 -6.32
CA VAL A 112 -3.32 22.00 -5.44
C VAL A 112 -3.76 21.81 -3.98
N ARG A 113 -4.66 22.68 -3.48
CA ARG A 113 -5.20 22.54 -2.11
C ARG A 113 -5.97 21.24 -1.92
N TYR A 114 -6.73 20.83 -2.92
CA TYR A 114 -7.48 19.58 -2.93
C TYR A 114 -6.54 18.37 -2.86
N THR A 115 -5.53 18.30 -3.74
CA THR A 115 -4.57 17.18 -3.76
C THR A 115 -3.79 17.04 -2.47
N ARG A 116 -3.48 18.17 -1.79
CA ARG A 116 -2.86 18.15 -0.46
C ARG A 116 -3.79 17.55 0.59
N ARG A 117 -5.07 17.89 0.60
CA ARG A 117 -6.07 17.27 1.49
C ARG A 117 -6.23 15.78 1.23
N VAL A 118 -6.28 15.38 -0.03
CA VAL A 118 -6.33 13.97 -0.42
C VAL A 118 -5.11 13.22 0.13
N THR A 119 -3.91 13.80 0.01
CA THR A 119 -2.69 13.19 0.59
C THR A 119 -2.81 13.00 2.11
N GLN A 120 -3.37 13.98 2.83
CA GLN A 120 -3.60 13.89 4.28
C GLN A 120 -4.62 12.80 4.64
N ILE A 121 -5.70 12.68 3.88
CA ILE A 121 -6.71 11.62 4.08
C ILE A 121 -6.09 10.23 3.87
N TRP A 122 -5.24 10.06 2.86
CA TRP A 122 -4.50 8.82 2.66
C TRP A 122 -3.55 8.52 3.82
N CYS A 123 -2.85 9.52 4.37
CA CYS A 123 -2.01 9.35 5.55
C CYS A 123 -2.83 8.87 6.76
N ALA A 124 -3.99 9.49 7.02
CA ALA A 124 -4.90 9.05 8.09
C ALA A 124 -5.37 7.61 7.87
N PHE A 125 -5.73 7.25 6.64
CA PHE A 125 -6.07 5.87 6.27
C PHE A 125 -4.93 4.90 6.58
N PHE A 126 -3.68 5.19 6.19
CA PHE A 126 -2.55 4.30 6.44
C PHE A 126 -2.25 4.15 7.93
N VAL A 127 -2.43 5.21 8.73
CA VAL A 127 -2.29 5.13 10.20
C VAL A 127 -3.34 4.19 10.78
N LEU A 128 -4.62 4.41 10.48
CA LEU A 128 -5.72 3.61 11.03
C LEU A 128 -5.63 2.16 10.55
N ASN A 129 -5.47 1.95 9.25
CA ASN A 129 -5.39 0.61 8.68
C ASN A 129 -4.13 -0.13 9.16
N GLY A 130 -2.99 0.55 9.28
CA GLY A 130 -1.77 -0.02 9.82
C GLY A 130 -1.88 -0.40 11.29
N ALA A 131 -2.55 0.42 12.10
CA ALA A 131 -2.81 0.11 13.52
C ALA A 131 -3.70 -1.13 13.68
N ILE A 132 -4.76 -1.26 12.87
CA ILE A 132 -5.64 -2.44 12.91
C ILE A 132 -4.92 -3.67 12.35
N ALA A 133 -4.12 -3.53 11.29
CA ALA A 133 -3.30 -4.60 10.77
C ALA A 133 -2.30 -5.12 11.83
N LEU A 134 -1.67 -4.21 12.58
CA LEU A 134 -0.79 -4.56 13.70
C LEU A 134 -1.57 -5.29 14.80
N PHE A 135 -2.72 -4.76 15.20
CA PHE A 135 -3.58 -5.40 16.21
C PHE A 135 -3.94 -6.82 15.78
N THR A 136 -4.43 -7.03 14.55
CA THR A 136 -4.81 -8.36 14.07
C THR A 136 -3.63 -9.32 13.96
N ALA A 137 -2.43 -8.82 13.63
CA ALA A 137 -1.20 -9.63 13.56
C ALA A 137 -0.75 -10.09 14.96
N VAL A 138 -0.83 -9.21 15.98
CA VAL A 138 -0.45 -9.51 17.37
C VAL A 138 -1.49 -10.38 18.06
N TYR A 139 -2.78 -10.13 17.80
CA TYR A 139 -3.88 -10.91 18.37
C TYR A 139 -3.85 -12.40 17.94
N GLY A 140 -3.31 -12.68 16.74
CA GLY A 140 -3.01 -14.04 16.29
C GLY A 140 -4.21 -14.83 15.74
N ASP A 141 -5.42 -14.24 15.68
CA ASP A 141 -6.56 -14.89 15.03
C ASP A 141 -6.45 -14.74 13.51
N MET A 142 -6.20 -15.85 12.82
CA MET A 142 -6.01 -15.91 11.37
C MET A 142 -7.28 -15.51 10.61
N ARG A 143 -8.48 -15.80 11.14
CA ARG A 143 -9.75 -15.42 10.50
C ARG A 143 -9.94 -13.91 10.54
N LEU A 144 -9.71 -13.30 11.69
CA LEU A 144 -9.77 -11.85 11.86
C LEU A 144 -8.73 -11.14 11.00
N TRP A 145 -7.50 -11.64 11.01
CA TRP A 145 -6.40 -11.11 10.19
C TRP A 145 -6.72 -11.14 8.70
N THR A 146 -7.23 -12.29 8.20
CA THR A 146 -7.58 -12.46 6.78
C THR A 146 -8.79 -11.61 6.39
N ALA A 147 -9.82 -11.54 7.24
CA ALA A 147 -11.00 -10.73 6.99
C ALA A 147 -10.65 -9.24 6.88
N TRP A 148 -9.81 -8.74 7.79
CA TRP A 148 -9.39 -7.34 7.75
C TRP A 148 -8.45 -7.07 6.58
N ASN A 149 -7.31 -7.75 6.53
CA ASN A 149 -6.23 -7.46 5.58
C ASN A 149 -6.52 -8.00 4.17
N GLY A 150 -7.41 -8.99 4.03
CA GLY A 150 -7.78 -9.58 2.74
C GLY A 150 -9.02 -8.96 2.10
N MET A 151 -9.94 -8.39 2.88
CA MET A 151 -11.21 -7.90 2.36
C MET A 151 -11.52 -6.47 2.81
N ILE A 152 -11.64 -6.22 4.13
CA ILE A 152 -12.16 -4.93 4.65
C ILE A 152 -11.23 -3.78 4.25
N ALA A 153 -9.93 -3.91 4.42
CA ALA A 153 -8.96 -2.88 4.06
C ALA A 153 -9.04 -2.50 2.58
N TYR A 154 -9.24 -3.47 1.69
CA TYR A 154 -9.37 -3.20 0.25
C TYR A 154 -10.70 -2.56 -0.11
N LEU A 155 -11.80 -2.92 0.55
CA LEU A 155 -13.10 -2.26 0.37
C LEU A 155 -13.01 -0.78 0.80
N LEU A 156 -12.40 -0.51 1.95
CA LEU A 156 -12.19 0.85 2.43
C LEU A 156 -11.30 1.67 1.48
N MET A 157 -10.22 1.07 0.97
CA MET A 157 -9.35 1.69 -0.03
C MET A 157 -10.12 2.00 -1.33
N GLY A 158 -10.95 1.05 -1.80
CA GLY A 158 -11.79 1.23 -2.98
C GLY A 158 -12.84 2.33 -2.79
N MET A 159 -13.47 2.42 -1.60
CA MET A 159 -14.40 3.50 -1.26
C MET A 159 -13.69 4.86 -1.22
N LEU A 160 -12.48 4.91 -0.67
CA LEU A 160 -11.68 6.14 -0.62
C LEU A 160 -11.32 6.62 -2.03
N MET A 161 -10.85 5.71 -2.89
CA MET A 161 -10.53 6.02 -4.30
C MET A 161 -11.76 6.43 -5.10
N GLY A 162 -12.88 5.72 -4.92
CA GLY A 162 -14.15 6.04 -5.59
C GLY A 162 -14.71 7.39 -5.14
N GLY A 163 -14.65 7.67 -3.83
CA GLY A 163 -15.04 8.96 -3.27
C GLY A 163 -14.20 10.11 -3.81
N GLU A 164 -12.87 9.94 -3.86
CA GLU A 164 -11.95 10.92 -4.44
C GLU A 164 -12.29 11.21 -5.91
N TRP A 165 -12.50 10.17 -6.71
CA TRP A 165 -12.85 10.28 -8.11
C TRP A 165 -14.18 11.04 -8.34
N LEU A 166 -15.22 10.77 -7.50
CA LEU A 166 -16.50 11.47 -7.56
C LEU A 166 -16.36 12.97 -7.23
N VAL A 167 -15.60 13.30 -6.17
CA VAL A 167 -15.35 14.69 -5.77
C VAL A 167 -14.57 15.42 -6.85
N ARG A 168 -13.53 14.81 -7.40
CA ARG A 168 -12.73 15.37 -8.49
C ARG A 168 -13.58 15.68 -9.72
N ARG A 169 -14.48 14.77 -10.12
CA ARG A 169 -15.42 15.02 -11.23
C ARG A 169 -16.34 16.20 -10.99
N ARG A 170 -16.76 16.44 -9.73
CA ARG A 170 -17.61 17.60 -9.39
C ARG A 170 -16.85 18.90 -9.47
N ILE A 171 -15.59 18.94 -9.06
CA ILE A 171 -14.73 20.13 -9.12
C ILE A 171 -14.51 20.52 -10.59
N ILE A 172 -14.09 19.58 -11.43
CA ILE A 172 -13.85 19.84 -12.87
C ILE A 172 -15.10 20.36 -13.59
N LYS A 173 -16.29 19.80 -13.28
CA LYS A 173 -17.56 20.28 -13.89
C LYS A 173 -17.92 21.71 -13.49
N ARG A 174 -17.51 22.19 -12.31
CA ARG A 174 -17.77 23.57 -11.87
C ARG A 174 -16.86 24.59 -12.54
N GLU A 175 -15.68 24.18 -12.99
CA GLU A 175 -14.74 25.05 -13.71
C GLU A 175 -15.07 25.21 -15.21
N THR A 176 -15.92 24.34 -15.75
CA THR A 176 -16.35 24.35 -17.16
C THR A 176 -17.72 25.02 -17.39
N GLN A 177 -18.34 25.52 -16.33
CA GLN A 177 -19.59 26.33 -16.38
C GLN A 177 -19.32 27.78 -16.00
#